data_625f443150a495660026f7f4f31fa185
#
_entry.id   625f443150a495660026f7f4f31fa185
#
_cell.length_a   1.000
_cell.length_b   1.000
_cell.length_c   1.000
_cell.angle_alpha   90.00
_cell.angle_beta   90.00
_cell.angle_gamma   90.00
#
_symmetry.space_group_name_H-M   'P 1'
#
loop_
_entity.id
_entity.type
_entity.pdbx_description
1 polymer ?
#
loop_
_entity_poly.entity_id
_entity_poly.type
_entity_poly.pdbx_seq_one_letter_code
_entity_poly.pdbx_strand_id
1 'polypeptide(L)'
;MQNSSAKHFPFILIIIFGVMTTFGPLSIDMYSPSLPDVQHAFSSTTSEIQLTISFAMIGLALGQFFFGPLSDAFGRKKIALTILVIYMLASLIAVFTTDLYFFLFLRLIQGLTAGGSIVIAKASIGDKFSGDEMAKFLTSLMVVNGIITIIAPLLGGFALTISTWRSIFVILTIITIIVIIGVLMKMPSTNHADRTTLNYGRIFKDFGQLLKKPSFVIPMLLQGLTYVMLFSYSAASPFITQKIYSLSPQQFSVILAVNGIGLILVSQIVALLVEKLSRYTLLIYLTFIQIIGVLLIILTLTMHWPIWMLIIAFFLNISPVTSIGPMGFALAMEERTGGSGNASSLLGLFQFILGGVISPLVGLKGQFDATPYLVIISVTAILLVLLQVIYFKLNPTKYRS
;
A
#
# COMPACT_ATOMS: atom_id res chain seq x y z
N MET A 1 -14.65 -38.70 18.75
CA MET A 1 -13.21 -38.64 18.40
C MET A 1 -13.11 -38.36 16.91
N GLN A 2 -13.15 -37.08 16.51
CA GLN A 2 -12.89 -36.66 15.13
C GLN A 2 -11.39 -36.49 14.97
N ASN A 3 -10.78 -37.31 14.12
CA ASN A 3 -9.39 -37.20 13.71
C ASN A 3 -9.13 -35.80 13.13
N SER A 4 -8.54 -34.94 13.90
CA SER A 4 -7.90 -33.72 13.39
C SER A 4 -6.60 -34.12 12.71
N SER A 5 -6.70 -34.61 11.47
CA SER A 5 -5.54 -34.59 10.59
C SER A 5 -5.16 -33.16 10.43
N ALA A 6 -4.08 -32.70 11.05
CA ALA A 6 -3.48 -31.39 10.81
C ALA A 6 -3.26 -31.27 9.30
N LYS A 7 -4.18 -30.60 8.60
CA LYS A 7 -4.04 -30.31 7.18
C LYS A 7 -2.80 -29.42 7.06
N HIS A 8 -1.69 -30.01 6.68
CA HIS A 8 -0.47 -29.30 6.37
C HIS A 8 -0.83 -28.19 5.39
N PHE A 9 -0.68 -26.93 5.82
CA PHE A 9 -0.81 -25.78 4.91
C PHE A 9 0.16 -26.01 3.76
N PRO A 10 -0.30 -26.09 2.51
CA PRO A 10 0.65 -26.22 1.41
C PRO A 10 1.46 -24.92 1.35
N PHE A 11 2.70 -24.99 1.80
CA PHE A 11 3.66 -23.88 1.84
C PHE A 11 3.69 -23.09 0.51
N ILE A 12 3.54 -23.81 -0.60
CA ILE A 12 3.44 -23.22 -1.94
C ILE A 12 2.23 -22.27 -2.08
N LEU A 13 1.07 -22.56 -1.47
CA LEU A 13 -0.08 -21.66 -1.51
C LEU A 13 0.16 -20.38 -0.70
N ILE A 14 0.88 -20.47 0.42
CA ILE A 14 1.28 -19.29 1.20
C ILE A 14 2.17 -18.39 0.34
N ILE A 15 3.14 -18.94 -0.37
CA ILE A 15 4.01 -18.16 -1.27
C ILE A 15 3.20 -17.54 -2.40
N ILE A 16 2.37 -18.34 -3.11
CA ILE A 16 1.58 -17.84 -4.25
C ILE A 16 0.66 -16.70 -3.81
N PHE A 17 -0.15 -16.91 -2.78
CA PHE A 17 -1.08 -15.89 -2.29
C PHE A 17 -0.33 -14.72 -1.61
N GLY A 18 0.82 -14.98 -0.97
CA GLY A 18 1.70 -13.96 -0.45
C GLY A 18 2.17 -13.02 -1.54
N VAL A 19 2.74 -13.54 -2.63
CA VAL A 19 3.16 -12.74 -3.77
C VAL A 19 1.97 -12.05 -4.43
N MET A 20 0.82 -12.71 -4.58
CA MET A 20 -0.40 -12.08 -5.10
C MET A 20 -0.84 -10.88 -4.27
N THR A 21 -0.67 -10.91 -2.95
CA THR A 21 -1.02 -9.77 -2.08
C THR A 21 0.01 -8.65 -2.10
N THR A 22 1.19 -8.86 -2.68
CA THR A 22 2.27 -7.87 -2.74
C THR A 22 2.47 -7.23 -4.10
N PHE A 23 1.73 -7.60 -5.13
CA PHE A 23 1.92 -7.02 -6.48
C PHE A 23 1.79 -5.48 -6.48
N GLY A 24 0.91 -4.89 -5.66
CA GLY A 24 0.80 -3.44 -5.52
C GLY A 24 2.09 -2.83 -4.97
N PRO A 25 2.49 -3.11 -3.72
CA PRO A 25 3.75 -2.65 -3.14
C PRO A 25 4.96 -3.02 -4.00
N LEU A 26 5.04 -4.26 -4.49
CA LEU A 26 6.16 -4.73 -5.31
C LEU A 26 6.38 -3.84 -6.55
N SER A 27 5.31 -3.50 -7.28
CA SER A 27 5.41 -2.67 -8.48
C SER A 27 5.70 -1.20 -8.20
N ILE A 28 5.44 -0.71 -6.99
CA ILE A 28 5.71 0.66 -6.56
C ILE A 28 7.12 0.76 -5.97
N ASP A 29 7.44 -0.09 -4.99
CA ASP A 29 8.69 -0.01 -4.22
C ASP A 29 9.91 -0.42 -5.07
N MET A 30 9.76 -1.44 -5.95
CA MET A 30 10.82 -1.83 -6.86
C MET A 30 11.09 -0.78 -7.94
N TYR A 31 10.04 -0.05 -8.36
CA TYR A 31 10.12 1.01 -9.35
C TYR A 31 10.64 2.34 -8.78
N SER A 32 10.38 2.63 -7.50
CA SER A 32 10.69 3.92 -6.86
C SER A 32 12.15 4.38 -7.04
N PRO A 33 13.20 3.55 -6.91
CA PRO A 33 14.58 3.98 -7.14
C PRO A 33 14.88 4.48 -8.55
N SER A 34 14.09 4.05 -9.54
CA SER A 34 14.30 4.41 -10.94
C SER A 34 13.58 5.70 -11.37
N LEU A 35 12.77 6.32 -10.51
CA LEU A 35 11.97 7.49 -10.88
C LEU A 35 12.76 8.61 -11.55
N PRO A 36 13.96 9.02 -11.06
CA PRO A 36 14.75 10.04 -11.72
C PRO A 36 15.26 9.63 -13.12
N ASP A 37 15.57 8.34 -13.32
CA ASP A 37 16.01 7.82 -14.62
C ASP A 37 14.85 7.75 -15.61
N VAL A 38 13.65 7.38 -15.13
CA VAL A 38 12.44 7.34 -15.95
C VAL A 38 12.02 8.76 -16.33
N GLN A 39 12.13 9.73 -15.41
CA GLN A 39 11.91 11.15 -15.70
C GLN A 39 12.79 11.62 -16.86
N HIS A 40 14.07 11.30 -16.81
CA HIS A 40 15.00 11.65 -17.87
C HIS A 40 14.68 10.94 -19.19
N ALA A 41 14.33 9.66 -19.13
CA ALA A 41 14.01 8.85 -20.33
C ALA A 41 12.78 9.36 -21.10
N PHE A 42 11.77 9.91 -20.39
CA PHE A 42 10.58 10.50 -21.00
C PHE A 42 10.66 12.03 -21.17
N SER A 43 11.80 12.65 -20.83
CA SER A 43 12.00 14.11 -20.88
C SER A 43 10.84 14.88 -20.19
N SER A 44 10.38 14.34 -19.06
CA SER A 44 9.18 14.81 -18.34
C SER A 44 9.54 15.65 -17.11
N THR A 45 8.53 16.34 -16.57
CA THR A 45 8.65 17.02 -15.27
C THR A 45 8.58 16.03 -14.11
N THR A 46 9.04 16.45 -12.92
CA THR A 46 8.95 15.63 -11.70
C THR A 46 7.50 15.29 -11.34
N SER A 47 6.58 16.24 -11.51
CA SER A 47 5.16 16.05 -11.26
C SER A 47 4.55 15.01 -12.23
N GLU A 48 4.89 15.10 -13.51
CA GLU A 48 4.39 14.15 -14.53
C GLU A 48 4.89 12.73 -14.27
N ILE A 49 6.15 12.54 -13.89
CA ILE A 49 6.64 11.18 -13.62
C ILE A 49 6.05 10.60 -12.32
N GLN A 50 5.72 11.43 -11.34
CA GLN A 50 5.01 10.98 -10.15
C GLN A 50 3.58 10.51 -10.44
N LEU A 51 2.95 10.97 -11.54
CA LEU A 51 1.68 10.40 -12.02
C LEU A 51 1.78 8.90 -12.29
N THR A 52 2.96 8.36 -12.60
CA THR A 52 3.13 6.91 -12.78
C THR A 52 2.83 6.11 -11.51
N ILE A 53 3.17 6.66 -10.33
CA ILE A 53 2.80 6.10 -9.03
C ILE A 53 1.31 6.33 -8.78
N SER A 54 0.81 7.54 -9.06
CA SER A 54 -0.59 7.90 -8.86
C SER A 54 -1.55 7.01 -9.64
N PHE A 55 -1.29 6.78 -10.92
CA PHE A 55 -2.10 5.91 -11.77
C PHE A 55 -2.06 4.46 -11.28
N ALA A 56 -0.91 3.98 -10.83
CA ALA A 56 -0.80 2.65 -10.21
C ALA A 56 -1.63 2.55 -8.92
N MET A 57 -1.62 3.57 -8.06
CA MET A 57 -2.39 3.60 -6.81
C MET A 57 -3.90 3.70 -7.06
N ILE A 58 -4.32 4.58 -7.97
CA ILE A 58 -5.73 4.70 -8.38
C ILE A 58 -6.21 3.37 -8.97
N GLY A 59 -5.41 2.78 -9.84
CA GLY A 59 -5.67 1.44 -10.37
C GLY A 59 -5.85 0.41 -9.26
N LEU A 60 -4.94 0.40 -8.28
CA LEU A 60 -4.96 -0.54 -7.15
C LEU A 60 -6.24 -0.38 -6.29
N ALA A 61 -6.67 0.86 -6.05
CA ALA A 61 -7.94 1.14 -5.38
C ALA A 61 -9.14 0.58 -6.16
N LEU A 62 -9.22 0.91 -7.44
CA LEU A 62 -10.30 0.45 -8.33
C LEU A 62 -10.29 -1.08 -8.47
N GLY A 63 -9.10 -1.69 -8.58
CA GLY A 63 -8.97 -3.13 -8.69
C GLY A 63 -9.53 -3.89 -7.48
N GLN A 64 -9.25 -3.40 -6.28
CA GLN A 64 -9.82 -3.99 -5.06
C GLN A 64 -11.34 -3.87 -5.02
N PHE A 65 -11.88 -2.76 -5.52
CA PHE A 65 -13.33 -2.54 -5.57
C PHE A 65 -14.05 -3.44 -6.58
N PHE A 66 -13.52 -3.54 -7.82
CA PHE A 66 -14.20 -4.23 -8.89
C PHE A 66 -13.98 -5.74 -8.89
N PHE A 67 -12.75 -6.21 -8.65
CA PHE A 67 -12.43 -7.63 -8.82
C PHE A 67 -12.85 -8.53 -7.67
N GLY A 68 -13.12 -7.99 -6.49
CA GLY A 68 -13.71 -8.76 -5.39
C GLY A 68 -15.04 -9.38 -5.84
N PRO A 69 -16.09 -8.58 -6.06
CA PRO A 69 -17.40 -9.06 -6.49
C PRO A 69 -17.35 -9.81 -7.83
N LEU A 70 -16.50 -9.39 -8.78
CA LEU A 70 -16.35 -10.04 -10.07
C LEU A 70 -15.84 -11.49 -9.90
N SER A 71 -14.90 -11.70 -8.99
CA SER A 71 -14.36 -13.03 -8.70
C SER A 71 -15.36 -13.94 -7.97
N ASP A 72 -16.30 -13.34 -7.19
CA ASP A 72 -17.41 -14.06 -6.58
C ASP A 72 -18.38 -14.57 -7.64
N ALA A 73 -18.67 -13.74 -8.66
CA ALA A 73 -19.63 -14.08 -9.71
C ALA A 73 -19.07 -15.07 -10.75
N PHE A 74 -17.80 -14.92 -11.15
CA PHE A 74 -17.22 -15.66 -12.28
C PHE A 74 -16.21 -16.75 -11.87
N GLY A 75 -15.91 -16.85 -10.58
CA GLY A 75 -14.98 -17.83 -10.01
C GLY A 75 -13.57 -17.24 -9.75
N ARG A 76 -13.05 -17.48 -8.54
CA ARG A 76 -11.76 -16.95 -8.05
C ARG A 76 -10.61 -17.23 -9.00
N LYS A 77 -10.39 -18.51 -9.34
CA LYS A 77 -9.26 -18.94 -10.18
C LYS A 77 -9.29 -18.34 -11.56
N LYS A 78 -10.48 -18.29 -12.20
CA LYS A 78 -10.63 -17.74 -13.56
C LYS A 78 -10.27 -16.27 -13.59
N ILE A 79 -10.83 -15.46 -12.68
CA ILE A 79 -10.56 -14.03 -12.62
C ILE A 79 -9.10 -13.76 -12.21
N ALA A 80 -8.53 -14.53 -11.23
CA ALA A 80 -7.13 -14.42 -10.87
C ALA A 80 -6.19 -14.62 -12.07
N LEU A 81 -6.41 -15.66 -12.87
CA LEU A 81 -5.59 -15.91 -14.07
C LEU A 81 -5.75 -14.79 -15.10
N THR A 82 -6.97 -14.32 -15.33
CA THR A 82 -7.24 -13.21 -16.29
C THR A 82 -6.48 -11.95 -15.88
N ILE A 83 -6.59 -11.52 -14.62
CA ILE A 83 -5.91 -10.29 -14.17
C ILE A 83 -4.39 -10.45 -14.12
N LEU A 84 -3.86 -11.63 -13.76
CA LEU A 84 -2.43 -11.90 -13.79
C LEU A 84 -1.87 -11.85 -15.22
N VAL A 85 -2.59 -12.40 -16.20
CA VAL A 85 -2.19 -12.30 -17.63
C VAL A 85 -2.21 -10.84 -18.08
N ILE A 86 -3.22 -10.07 -17.71
CA ILE A 86 -3.30 -8.64 -18.06
C ILE A 86 -2.15 -7.87 -17.38
N TYR A 87 -1.83 -8.15 -16.09
CA TYR A 87 -0.68 -7.55 -15.40
C TYR A 87 0.65 -7.87 -16.09
N MET A 88 0.83 -9.14 -16.47
CA MET A 88 2.01 -9.62 -17.21
C MET A 88 2.17 -8.87 -18.53
N LEU A 89 1.09 -8.77 -19.32
CA LEU A 89 1.12 -8.08 -20.61
C LEU A 89 1.38 -6.58 -20.44
N ALA A 90 0.73 -5.93 -19.47
CA ALA A 90 0.98 -4.51 -19.17
C ALA A 90 2.44 -4.27 -18.76
N SER A 91 3.03 -5.17 -17.96
CA SER A 91 4.43 -5.10 -17.55
C SER A 91 5.36 -5.32 -18.77
N LEU A 92 5.07 -6.31 -19.59
CA LEU A 92 5.88 -6.59 -20.79
C LEU A 92 5.84 -5.43 -21.80
N ILE A 93 4.66 -4.86 -22.06
CA ILE A 93 4.50 -3.73 -22.98
C ILE A 93 5.20 -2.48 -22.42
N ALA A 94 5.22 -2.27 -21.10
CA ALA A 94 5.91 -1.16 -20.47
C ALA A 94 7.42 -1.14 -20.75
N VAL A 95 8.04 -2.30 -21.01
CA VAL A 95 9.46 -2.40 -21.39
C VAL A 95 9.76 -1.65 -22.70
N PHE A 96 8.82 -1.67 -23.64
CA PHE A 96 9.02 -1.14 -24.99
C PHE A 96 8.43 0.26 -25.19
N THR A 97 7.68 0.77 -24.23
CA THR A 97 6.98 2.06 -24.39
C THR A 97 7.97 3.24 -24.35
N THR A 98 7.70 4.23 -25.20
CA THR A 98 8.44 5.50 -25.29
C THR A 98 7.54 6.70 -25.09
N ASP A 99 6.22 6.51 -25.03
CA ASP A 99 5.23 7.54 -24.76
C ASP A 99 4.82 7.52 -23.27
N LEU A 100 4.90 8.69 -22.62
CA LEU A 100 4.59 8.82 -21.20
C LEU A 100 3.11 8.54 -20.90
N TYR A 101 2.18 9.03 -21.71
CA TYR A 101 0.76 8.88 -21.46
C TYR A 101 0.32 7.43 -21.62
N PHE A 102 0.87 6.74 -22.60
CA PHE A 102 0.66 5.30 -22.75
C PHE A 102 1.28 4.53 -21.57
N PHE A 103 2.44 4.96 -21.09
CA PHE A 103 3.04 4.38 -19.88
C PHE A 103 2.16 4.59 -18.64
N LEU A 104 1.57 5.79 -18.45
CA LEU A 104 0.60 6.06 -17.40
C LEU A 104 -0.61 5.12 -17.46
N PHE A 105 -1.14 4.90 -18.67
CA PHE A 105 -2.22 3.94 -18.88
C PHE A 105 -1.82 2.52 -18.48
N LEU A 106 -0.63 2.07 -18.84
CA LEU A 106 -0.12 0.76 -18.43
C LEU A 106 0.05 0.66 -16.91
N ARG A 107 0.50 1.72 -16.24
CA ARG A 107 0.59 1.80 -14.78
C ARG A 107 -0.79 1.69 -14.11
N LEU A 108 -1.82 2.33 -14.69
CA LEU A 108 -3.20 2.17 -14.23
C LEU A 108 -3.67 0.71 -14.32
N ILE A 109 -3.41 0.04 -15.47
CA ILE A 109 -3.76 -1.37 -15.67
C ILE A 109 -2.99 -2.29 -14.71
N GLN A 110 -1.69 -2.05 -14.50
CA GLN A 110 -0.92 -2.78 -13.50
C GLN A 110 -1.50 -2.62 -12.10
N GLY A 111 -1.82 -1.39 -11.69
CA GLY A 111 -2.48 -1.13 -10.41
C GLY A 111 -3.81 -1.85 -10.29
N LEU A 112 -4.68 -1.72 -11.30
CA LEU A 112 -6.01 -2.33 -11.34
C LEU A 112 -5.94 -3.85 -11.13
N THR A 113 -5.06 -4.50 -11.85
CA THR A 113 -4.87 -5.96 -11.77
C THR A 113 -4.18 -6.40 -10.49
N ALA A 114 -3.22 -5.62 -9.98
CA ALA A 114 -2.59 -5.85 -8.68
C ALA A 114 -3.61 -5.75 -7.53
N GLY A 115 -4.49 -4.73 -7.55
CA GLY A 115 -5.56 -4.58 -6.56
C GLY A 115 -6.54 -5.76 -6.58
N GLY A 116 -6.90 -6.23 -7.77
CA GLY A 116 -7.69 -7.44 -7.95
C GLY A 116 -7.00 -8.69 -7.40
N SER A 117 -5.70 -8.82 -7.62
CA SER A 117 -4.88 -9.93 -7.11
C SER A 117 -4.90 -9.99 -5.58
N ILE A 118 -4.76 -8.85 -4.91
CA ILE A 118 -4.81 -8.74 -3.43
C ILE A 118 -6.14 -9.24 -2.89
N VAL A 119 -7.24 -8.76 -3.45
CA VAL A 119 -8.57 -9.09 -2.92
C VAL A 119 -8.95 -10.53 -3.20
N ILE A 120 -8.61 -11.05 -4.38
CA ILE A 120 -8.89 -12.45 -4.74
C ILE A 120 -8.07 -13.42 -3.89
N ALA A 121 -6.78 -13.11 -3.62
CA ALA A 121 -5.96 -13.94 -2.74
C ALA A 121 -6.57 -14.04 -1.33
N LYS A 122 -6.93 -12.89 -0.72
CA LYS A 122 -7.56 -12.86 0.61
C LYS A 122 -8.90 -13.57 0.63
N ALA A 123 -9.75 -13.37 -0.38
CA ALA A 123 -11.05 -14.02 -0.49
C ALA A 123 -10.92 -15.54 -0.65
N SER A 124 -9.96 -16.01 -1.47
CA SER A 124 -9.71 -17.45 -1.67
C SER A 124 -9.26 -18.15 -0.38
N ILE A 125 -8.59 -17.43 0.51
CA ILE A 125 -8.24 -17.92 1.85
C ILE A 125 -9.49 -18.05 2.70
N GLY A 126 -10.34 -17.02 2.72
CA GLY A 126 -11.61 -17.03 3.47
C GLY A 126 -12.60 -18.10 3.01
N ASP A 127 -12.58 -18.44 1.70
CA ASP A 127 -13.43 -19.52 1.15
C ASP A 127 -12.97 -20.93 1.60
N LYS A 128 -11.69 -21.08 1.96
CA LYS A 128 -11.09 -22.40 2.25
C LYS A 128 -10.82 -22.65 3.74
N PHE A 129 -10.53 -21.58 4.49
CA PHE A 129 -10.12 -21.63 5.88
C PHE A 129 -11.02 -20.75 6.74
N SER A 130 -11.24 -21.14 7.99
CA SER A 130 -12.02 -20.37 8.97
C SER A 130 -11.34 -20.38 10.34
N GLY A 131 -11.76 -19.48 11.23
CA GLY A 131 -11.25 -19.41 12.61
C GLY A 131 -9.73 -19.28 12.67
N ASP A 132 -9.10 -20.09 13.54
CA ASP A 132 -7.66 -20.04 13.81
C ASP A 132 -6.80 -20.41 12.60
N GLU A 133 -7.28 -21.31 11.71
CA GLU A 133 -6.56 -21.65 10.48
C GLU A 133 -6.46 -20.49 9.54
N MET A 134 -7.55 -19.74 9.34
CA MET A 134 -7.57 -18.52 8.55
C MET A 134 -6.63 -17.45 9.15
N ALA A 135 -6.67 -17.24 10.47
CA ALA A 135 -5.80 -16.30 11.14
C ALA A 135 -4.31 -16.64 10.96
N LYS A 136 -3.92 -17.90 11.12
CA LYS A 136 -2.55 -18.39 10.89
C LYS A 136 -2.10 -18.17 9.44
N PHE A 137 -2.99 -18.43 8.47
CA PHE A 137 -2.66 -18.23 7.06
C PHE A 137 -2.45 -16.74 6.74
N LEU A 138 -3.36 -15.87 7.19
CA LEU A 138 -3.23 -14.42 7.01
C LEU A 138 -1.97 -13.86 7.67
N THR A 139 -1.60 -14.36 8.86
CA THR A 139 -0.34 -14.00 9.52
C THR A 139 0.88 -14.42 8.68
N SER A 140 0.85 -15.62 8.08
CA SER A 140 1.91 -16.04 7.17
C SER A 140 2.03 -15.15 5.94
N LEU A 141 0.91 -14.66 5.38
CA LEU A 141 0.95 -13.66 4.30
C LEU A 141 1.59 -12.35 4.73
N MET A 142 1.35 -11.91 5.97
CA MET A 142 1.97 -10.68 6.49
C MET A 142 3.50 -10.81 6.57
N VAL A 143 4.01 -12.00 6.91
CA VAL A 143 5.46 -12.27 6.89
C VAL A 143 6.00 -12.15 5.46
N VAL A 144 5.33 -12.77 4.48
CA VAL A 144 5.72 -12.67 3.06
C VAL A 144 5.69 -11.21 2.59
N ASN A 145 4.62 -10.48 2.93
CA ASN A 145 4.50 -9.05 2.60
C ASN A 145 5.66 -8.23 3.19
N GLY A 146 6.00 -8.45 4.47
CA GLY A 146 7.11 -7.76 5.13
C GLY A 146 8.45 -8.04 4.44
N ILE A 147 8.74 -9.29 4.11
CA ILE A 147 9.96 -9.67 3.39
C ILE A 147 10.02 -8.99 2.02
N ILE A 148 8.93 -9.01 1.27
CA ILE A 148 8.87 -8.41 -0.07
C ILE A 148 9.03 -6.88 -0.01
N THR A 149 8.45 -6.20 0.98
CA THR A 149 8.62 -4.75 1.17
C THR A 149 10.09 -4.35 1.36
N ILE A 150 10.89 -5.21 1.99
CA ILE A 150 12.34 -4.99 2.16
C ILE A 150 13.10 -5.33 0.87
N ILE A 151 12.76 -6.46 0.25
CA ILE A 151 13.51 -6.98 -0.91
C ILE A 151 13.17 -6.20 -2.18
N ALA A 152 11.94 -5.73 -2.37
CA ALA A 152 11.52 -5.07 -3.61
C ALA A 152 12.39 -3.86 -3.98
N PRO A 153 12.62 -2.86 -3.12
CA PRO A 153 13.48 -1.74 -3.46
C PRO A 153 14.94 -2.15 -3.71
N LEU A 154 15.45 -3.16 -2.97
CA LEU A 154 16.81 -3.67 -3.17
C LEU A 154 16.96 -4.34 -4.54
N LEU A 155 15.97 -5.13 -4.96
CA LEU A 155 15.93 -5.70 -6.32
C LEU A 155 15.84 -4.60 -7.37
N GLY A 156 15.04 -3.55 -7.14
CA GLY A 156 14.95 -2.40 -8.03
C GLY A 156 16.28 -1.68 -8.18
N GLY A 157 16.94 -1.34 -7.08
CA GLY A 157 18.26 -0.73 -7.10
C GLY A 157 19.34 -1.60 -7.73
N PHE A 158 19.31 -2.92 -7.47
CA PHE A 158 20.21 -3.87 -8.11
C PHE A 158 19.96 -3.98 -9.63
N ALA A 159 18.72 -4.01 -10.07
CA ALA A 159 18.38 -4.04 -11.48
C ALA A 159 18.95 -2.84 -12.25
N LEU A 160 19.04 -1.67 -11.62
CA LEU A 160 19.62 -0.46 -12.18
C LEU A 160 21.16 -0.50 -12.27
N THR A 161 21.84 -1.44 -11.60
CA THR A 161 23.29 -1.63 -11.79
C THR A 161 23.62 -2.40 -13.06
N ILE A 162 22.69 -3.26 -13.50
CA ILE A 162 22.91 -4.20 -14.61
C ILE A 162 22.34 -3.65 -15.92
N SER A 163 21.24 -2.88 -15.82
CA SER A 163 20.48 -2.44 -16.99
C SER A 163 19.71 -1.13 -16.68
N THR A 164 18.86 -0.72 -17.60
CA THR A 164 18.00 0.46 -17.46
C THR A 164 16.78 0.16 -16.56
N TRP A 165 16.00 1.19 -16.23
CA TRP A 165 14.75 1.08 -15.50
C TRP A 165 13.74 0.08 -16.10
N ARG A 166 13.87 -0.22 -17.39
CA ARG A 166 13.02 -1.21 -18.10
C ARG A 166 13.18 -2.63 -17.56
N SER A 167 14.36 -2.97 -17.03
CA SER A 167 14.62 -4.29 -16.41
C SER A 167 13.69 -4.58 -15.24
N ILE A 168 13.23 -3.56 -14.52
CA ILE A 168 12.26 -3.71 -13.43
C ILE A 168 10.96 -4.33 -13.94
N PHE A 169 10.46 -3.89 -15.10
CA PHE A 169 9.26 -4.43 -15.72
C PHE A 169 9.45 -5.84 -16.29
N VAL A 170 10.67 -6.16 -16.73
CA VAL A 170 11.04 -7.55 -17.11
C VAL A 170 10.97 -8.46 -15.87
N ILE A 171 11.54 -8.05 -14.75
CA ILE A 171 11.49 -8.81 -13.48
C ILE A 171 10.04 -9.00 -13.02
N LEU A 172 9.22 -7.95 -13.06
CA LEU A 172 7.79 -8.04 -12.73
C LEU A 172 7.05 -9.03 -13.65
N THR A 173 7.37 -9.03 -14.93
CA THR A 173 6.83 -9.99 -15.91
C THR A 173 7.20 -11.43 -15.52
N ILE A 174 8.47 -11.69 -15.21
CA ILE A 174 8.97 -13.02 -14.82
C ILE A 174 8.29 -13.48 -13.52
N ILE A 175 8.22 -12.63 -12.50
CA ILE A 175 7.54 -12.94 -11.24
C ILE A 175 6.07 -13.31 -11.52
N THR A 176 5.41 -12.56 -12.38
CA THR A 176 4.00 -12.81 -12.72
C THR A 176 3.82 -14.14 -13.45
N ILE A 177 4.71 -14.50 -14.36
CA ILE A 177 4.70 -15.83 -15.02
C ILE A 177 4.80 -16.96 -14.00
N ILE A 178 5.71 -16.84 -13.03
CA ILE A 178 5.88 -17.83 -11.96
C ILE A 178 4.60 -17.96 -11.14
N VAL A 179 3.96 -16.82 -10.81
CA VAL A 179 2.69 -16.81 -10.06
C VAL A 179 1.55 -17.41 -10.88
N ILE A 180 1.45 -17.12 -12.18
CA ILE A 180 0.45 -17.73 -13.09
C ILE A 180 0.60 -19.25 -13.08
N ILE A 181 1.81 -19.76 -13.24
CA ILE A 181 2.08 -21.21 -13.19
C ILE A 181 1.65 -21.79 -11.82
N GLY A 182 1.99 -21.11 -10.73
CA GLY A 182 1.59 -21.50 -9.38
C GLY A 182 0.07 -21.54 -9.20
N VAL A 183 -0.66 -20.52 -9.67
CA VAL A 183 -2.12 -20.43 -9.63
C VAL A 183 -2.76 -21.54 -10.47
N LEU A 184 -2.24 -21.80 -11.68
CA LEU A 184 -2.71 -22.89 -12.54
C LEU A 184 -2.60 -24.25 -11.85
N MET A 185 -1.48 -24.52 -11.19
CA MET A 185 -1.17 -25.83 -10.61
C MET A 185 -1.81 -26.06 -9.24
N LYS A 186 -1.91 -25.02 -8.40
CA LYS A 186 -2.21 -25.18 -6.96
C LYS A 186 -3.47 -24.50 -6.48
N MET A 187 -3.96 -23.44 -7.18
CA MET A 187 -5.19 -22.78 -6.77
C MET A 187 -6.40 -23.67 -7.14
N PRO A 188 -7.25 -24.06 -6.17
CA PRO A 188 -8.42 -24.83 -6.46
C PRO A 188 -9.40 -24.02 -7.32
N SER A 189 -10.07 -24.70 -8.26
CA SER A 189 -11.24 -24.14 -8.92
C SER A 189 -12.41 -24.16 -7.93
N THR A 190 -12.91 -23.00 -7.58
CA THR A 190 -14.11 -22.88 -6.75
C THR A 190 -15.34 -22.93 -7.66
N ASN A 191 -16.10 -24.02 -7.57
CA ASN A 191 -17.45 -24.07 -8.13
C ASN A 191 -18.39 -23.37 -7.14
N HIS A 192 -18.70 -22.10 -7.37
CA HIS A 192 -19.66 -21.39 -6.54
C HIS A 192 -21.09 -21.76 -6.96
N ALA A 193 -21.78 -22.50 -6.07
CA ALA A 193 -23.21 -22.73 -6.18
C ALA A 193 -24.02 -21.45 -5.88
N ASP A 194 -23.46 -20.50 -5.11
CA ASP A 194 -24.11 -19.25 -4.72
C ASP A 194 -23.52 -18.07 -5.49
N ARG A 195 -24.00 -17.85 -6.70
CA ARG A 195 -23.69 -16.64 -7.47
C ARG A 195 -24.37 -15.45 -6.81
N THR A 196 -23.61 -14.62 -6.12
CA THR A 196 -24.12 -13.35 -5.60
C THR A 196 -24.41 -12.41 -6.79
N THR A 197 -25.64 -11.87 -6.84
CA THR A 197 -25.99 -10.87 -7.84
C THR A 197 -25.21 -9.58 -7.58
N LEU A 198 -24.45 -9.14 -8.59
CA LEU A 198 -23.72 -7.88 -8.55
C LEU A 198 -24.69 -6.70 -8.47
N ASN A 199 -24.69 -5.98 -7.37
CA ASN A 199 -25.52 -4.79 -7.19
C ASN A 199 -24.67 -3.59 -6.74
N TYR A 200 -23.99 -2.96 -7.69
CA TYR A 200 -23.18 -1.77 -7.44
C TYR A 200 -24.02 -0.58 -6.91
N GLY A 201 -25.29 -0.45 -7.31
CA GLY A 201 -26.18 0.61 -6.82
C GLY A 201 -26.36 0.54 -5.30
N ARG A 202 -26.49 -0.65 -4.73
CA ARG A 202 -26.56 -0.86 -3.28
C ARG A 202 -25.25 -0.47 -2.59
N ILE A 203 -24.11 -0.81 -3.20
CA ILE A 203 -22.78 -0.47 -2.64
C ILE A 203 -22.60 1.05 -2.54
N PHE A 204 -22.92 1.81 -3.59
CA PHE A 204 -22.86 3.27 -3.57
C PHE A 204 -23.83 3.91 -2.56
N LYS A 205 -25.01 3.33 -2.39
CA LYS A 205 -25.97 3.78 -1.36
C LYS A 205 -25.41 3.57 0.05
N ASP A 206 -24.80 2.42 0.30
CA ASP A 206 -24.16 2.10 1.59
C ASP A 206 -22.98 3.05 1.86
N PHE A 207 -22.17 3.36 0.84
CA PHE A 207 -21.10 4.36 0.93
C PHE A 207 -21.65 5.74 1.33
N GLY A 208 -22.73 6.20 0.69
CA GLY A 208 -23.39 7.46 1.02
C GLY A 208 -23.92 7.50 2.46
N GLN A 209 -24.36 6.38 3.03
CA GLN A 209 -24.80 6.29 4.41
C GLN A 209 -23.62 6.34 5.40
N LEU A 210 -22.51 5.66 5.09
CA LEU A 210 -21.31 5.67 5.91
C LEU A 210 -20.67 7.07 5.95
N LEU A 211 -20.58 7.75 4.81
CA LEU A 211 -20.01 9.10 4.71
C LEU A 211 -20.83 10.19 5.44
N LYS A 212 -22.08 9.92 5.81
CA LYS A 212 -22.88 10.82 6.64
C LYS A 212 -22.60 10.70 8.14
N LYS A 213 -21.82 9.71 8.58
CA LYS A 213 -21.53 9.45 9.99
C LYS A 213 -20.17 9.99 10.39
N PRO A 214 -20.07 11.05 11.21
CA PRO A 214 -18.79 11.56 11.69
C PRO A 214 -17.95 10.51 12.43
N SER A 215 -18.60 9.61 13.17
CA SER A 215 -17.93 8.51 13.89
C SER A 215 -17.22 7.51 12.98
N PHE A 216 -17.66 7.36 11.72
CA PHE A 216 -16.99 6.58 10.69
C PHE A 216 -15.98 7.41 9.91
N VAL A 217 -16.36 8.65 9.53
CA VAL A 217 -15.55 9.50 8.65
C VAL A 217 -14.26 9.95 9.31
N ILE A 218 -14.27 10.29 10.61
CA ILE A 218 -13.06 10.76 11.29
C ILE A 218 -11.97 9.68 11.34
N PRO A 219 -12.24 8.43 11.77
CA PRO A 219 -11.27 7.35 11.68
C PRO A 219 -10.84 7.01 10.24
N MET A 220 -11.74 7.10 9.26
CA MET A 220 -11.40 6.95 7.84
C MET A 220 -10.42 8.02 7.38
N LEU A 221 -10.60 9.28 7.79
CA LEU A 221 -9.67 10.37 7.50
C LEU A 221 -8.33 10.17 8.21
N LEU A 222 -8.31 9.72 9.46
CA LEU A 222 -7.07 9.38 10.19
C LEU A 222 -6.27 8.32 9.44
N GLN A 223 -6.93 7.25 9.00
CA GLN A 223 -6.31 6.24 8.15
C GLN A 223 -5.76 6.84 6.86
N GLY A 224 -6.60 7.54 6.10
CA GLY A 224 -6.23 8.12 4.82
C GLY A 224 -5.06 9.09 4.89
N LEU A 225 -5.06 10.01 5.86
CA LEU A 225 -3.97 10.97 6.08
C LEU A 225 -2.66 10.29 6.49
N THR A 226 -2.74 9.21 7.26
CA THR A 226 -1.55 8.42 7.60
C THR A 226 -0.92 7.83 6.34
N TYR A 227 -1.73 7.33 5.40
CA TYR A 227 -1.23 6.84 4.11
C TYR A 227 -0.76 7.97 3.18
N VAL A 228 -1.28 9.20 3.31
CA VAL A 228 -0.70 10.37 2.63
C VAL A 228 0.76 10.58 3.03
N MET A 229 1.12 10.40 4.32
CA MET A 229 2.52 10.46 4.76
C MET A 229 3.40 9.44 4.01
N LEU A 230 2.93 8.19 3.92
CA LEU A 230 3.66 7.11 3.24
C LEU A 230 3.82 7.37 1.74
N PHE A 231 2.75 7.76 1.07
CA PHE A 231 2.76 7.90 -0.38
C PHE A 231 3.46 9.17 -0.86
N SER A 232 3.33 10.28 -0.10
CA SER A 232 4.13 11.47 -0.36
C SER A 232 5.63 11.23 -0.13
N TYR A 233 5.99 10.43 0.88
CA TYR A 233 7.36 9.96 1.08
C TYR A 233 7.83 9.11 -0.12
N SER A 234 7.05 8.12 -0.57
CA SER A 234 7.41 7.28 -1.71
C SER A 234 7.62 8.09 -3.00
N ALA A 235 6.86 9.17 -3.19
CA ALA A 235 6.99 10.06 -4.33
C ALA A 235 8.17 11.04 -4.22
N ALA A 236 8.44 11.58 -3.01
CA ALA A 236 9.46 12.61 -2.77
C ALA A 236 10.86 12.03 -2.59
N SER A 237 10.98 10.94 -1.84
CA SER A 237 12.26 10.43 -1.34
C SER A 237 13.27 10.07 -2.45
N PRO A 238 12.89 9.53 -3.63
CA PRO A 238 13.85 9.28 -4.71
C PRO A 238 14.53 10.54 -5.20
N PHE A 239 13.75 11.63 -5.35
CA PHE A 239 14.29 12.91 -5.82
C PHE A 239 15.10 13.61 -4.71
N ILE A 240 14.61 13.63 -3.48
CA ILE A 240 15.34 14.23 -2.36
C ILE A 240 16.70 13.55 -2.17
N THR A 241 16.72 12.22 -2.12
CA THR A 241 17.97 11.48 -1.86
C THR A 241 18.91 11.49 -3.06
N GLN A 242 18.41 11.30 -4.27
CA GLN A 242 19.26 11.17 -5.45
C GLN A 242 19.62 12.52 -6.09
N LYS A 243 18.75 13.55 -6.02
CA LYS A 243 18.99 14.84 -6.67
C LYS A 243 19.50 15.91 -5.70
N ILE A 244 18.95 15.99 -4.49
CA ILE A 244 19.40 16.96 -3.48
C ILE A 244 20.64 16.47 -2.76
N TYR A 245 20.66 15.19 -2.31
CA TYR A 245 21.78 14.59 -1.59
C TYR A 245 22.76 13.80 -2.47
N SER A 246 22.51 13.72 -3.79
CA SER A 246 23.40 13.07 -4.77
C SER A 246 23.70 11.59 -4.47
N LEU A 247 22.76 10.87 -3.84
CA LEU A 247 22.92 9.43 -3.60
C LEU A 247 22.66 8.64 -4.90
N SER A 248 23.29 7.45 -4.99
CA SER A 248 22.96 6.51 -6.05
C SER A 248 21.59 5.85 -5.83
N PRO A 249 20.93 5.32 -6.89
CA PRO A 249 19.70 4.54 -6.75
C PRO A 249 19.84 3.36 -5.77
N GLN A 250 21.03 2.73 -5.72
CA GLN A 250 21.34 1.61 -4.83
C GLN A 250 21.36 2.05 -3.37
N GLN A 251 22.02 3.19 -3.08
CA GLN A 251 22.05 3.78 -1.72
C GLN A 251 20.64 4.16 -1.27
N PHE A 252 19.83 4.74 -2.16
CA PHE A 252 18.43 5.02 -1.88
C PHE A 252 17.62 3.73 -1.61
N SER A 253 17.86 2.65 -2.34
CA SER A 253 17.20 1.36 -2.13
C SER A 253 17.47 0.80 -0.72
N VAL A 254 18.70 0.99 -0.19
CA VAL A 254 19.04 0.63 1.19
C VAL A 254 18.23 1.46 2.20
N ILE A 255 18.04 2.76 1.94
CA ILE A 255 17.22 3.63 2.81
C ILE A 255 15.76 3.14 2.83
N LEU A 256 15.21 2.77 1.67
CA LEU A 256 13.87 2.18 1.59
C LEU A 256 13.78 0.87 2.37
N ALA A 257 14.78 0.00 2.28
CA ALA A 257 14.81 -1.26 3.02
C ALA A 257 14.89 -1.03 4.54
N VAL A 258 15.68 -0.06 5.01
CA VAL A 258 15.75 0.34 6.42
C VAL A 258 14.38 0.83 6.91
N ASN A 259 13.69 1.66 6.12
CA ASN A 259 12.33 2.10 6.45
C ASN A 259 11.34 0.93 6.44
N GLY A 260 11.47 -0.02 5.51
CA GLY A 260 10.71 -1.27 5.49
C GLY A 260 10.88 -2.10 6.77
N ILE A 261 12.10 -2.21 7.28
CA ILE A 261 12.38 -2.84 8.58
C ILE A 261 11.66 -2.06 9.70
N GLY A 262 11.70 -0.73 9.67
CA GLY A 262 10.99 0.12 10.64
C GLY A 262 9.49 -0.14 10.67
N LEU A 263 8.85 -0.24 9.50
CA LEU A 263 7.43 -0.59 9.37
C LEU A 263 7.09 -1.91 10.08
N ILE A 264 7.94 -2.94 9.90
CA ILE A 264 7.75 -4.26 10.53
C ILE A 264 7.99 -4.17 12.04
N LEU A 265 9.10 -3.57 12.47
CA LEU A 265 9.45 -3.49 13.89
C LEU A 265 8.39 -2.75 14.69
N VAL A 266 7.94 -1.59 14.23
CA VAL A 266 6.92 -0.80 14.93
C VAL A 266 5.59 -1.57 14.97
N SER A 267 5.19 -2.25 13.90
CA SER A 267 3.98 -3.06 13.89
C SER A 267 4.04 -4.21 14.90
N GLN A 268 5.19 -4.88 15.06
CA GLN A 268 5.38 -5.95 16.05
C GLN A 268 5.38 -5.41 17.49
N ILE A 269 6.07 -4.28 17.73
CA ILE A 269 6.07 -3.63 19.05
C ILE A 269 4.64 -3.24 19.45
N VAL A 270 3.88 -2.64 18.52
CA VAL A 270 2.50 -2.23 18.78
C VAL A 270 1.59 -3.44 19.00
N ALA A 271 1.79 -4.55 18.29
CA ALA A 271 1.04 -5.78 18.52
C ALA A 271 1.24 -6.34 19.93
N LEU A 272 2.44 -6.19 20.52
CA LEU A 272 2.71 -6.56 21.92
C LEU A 272 2.14 -5.55 22.93
N LEU A 273 2.09 -4.28 22.57
CA LEU A 273 1.64 -3.21 23.45
C LEU A 273 0.10 -3.08 23.51
N VAL A 274 -0.62 -3.50 22.45
CA VAL A 274 -2.08 -3.40 22.39
C VAL A 274 -2.79 -4.23 23.47
N GLU A 275 -2.12 -5.24 24.05
CA GLU A 275 -2.61 -6.01 25.18
C GLU A 275 -2.48 -5.26 26.51
N LYS A 276 -1.59 -4.25 26.58
CA LYS A 276 -1.25 -3.51 27.81
C LYS A 276 -1.72 -2.06 27.80
N LEU A 277 -1.84 -1.47 26.63
CA LEU A 277 -2.19 -0.06 26.45
C LEU A 277 -3.45 0.07 25.60
N SER A 278 -4.27 1.06 25.89
CA SER A 278 -5.45 1.34 25.09
C SER A 278 -5.04 1.75 23.65
N ARG A 279 -5.88 1.41 22.68
CA ARG A 279 -5.67 1.81 21.26
C ARG A 279 -5.55 3.33 21.11
N TYR A 280 -6.22 4.10 21.95
CA TYR A 280 -6.17 5.56 21.94
C TYR A 280 -4.81 6.07 22.41
N THR A 281 -4.28 5.49 23.49
CA THR A 281 -2.95 5.81 24.02
C THR A 281 -1.86 5.51 22.99
N LEU A 282 -1.95 4.34 22.33
CA LEU A 282 -1.03 3.97 21.28
C LEU A 282 -1.10 4.92 20.06
N LEU A 283 -2.30 5.33 19.64
CA LEU A 283 -2.48 6.32 18.57
C LEU A 283 -1.77 7.64 18.91
N ILE A 284 -1.89 8.14 20.14
CA ILE A 284 -1.23 9.37 20.58
C ILE A 284 0.29 9.23 20.49
N TYR A 285 0.87 8.16 21.06
CA TYR A 285 2.32 7.96 21.05
C TYR A 285 2.87 7.80 19.64
N LEU A 286 2.20 7.02 18.79
CA LEU A 286 2.63 6.80 17.41
C LEU A 286 2.55 8.08 16.57
N THR A 287 1.48 8.87 16.73
CA THR A 287 1.36 10.17 16.06
C THR A 287 2.39 11.16 16.58
N PHE A 288 2.71 11.15 17.86
CA PHE A 288 3.78 11.99 18.42
C PHE A 288 5.15 11.64 17.82
N ILE A 289 5.48 10.35 17.69
CA ILE A 289 6.71 9.90 17.02
C ILE A 289 6.72 10.37 15.55
N GLN A 290 5.60 10.24 14.85
CA GLN A 290 5.46 10.68 13.47
C GLN A 290 5.67 12.20 13.31
N ILE A 291 5.14 13.01 14.23
CA ILE A 291 5.34 14.47 14.25
C ILE A 291 6.81 14.82 14.48
N ILE A 292 7.49 14.14 15.41
CA ILE A 292 8.95 14.32 15.60
C ILE A 292 9.67 14.04 14.28
N GLY A 293 9.31 12.97 13.58
CA GLY A 293 9.84 12.66 12.25
C GLY A 293 9.62 13.79 11.24
N VAL A 294 8.39 14.34 11.18
CA VAL A 294 8.07 15.48 10.30
C VAL A 294 8.91 16.71 10.64
N LEU A 295 9.02 17.07 11.92
CA LEU A 295 9.82 18.21 12.36
C LEU A 295 11.30 18.04 12.00
N LEU A 296 11.85 16.84 12.20
CA LEU A 296 13.23 16.53 11.81
C LEU A 296 13.43 16.58 10.29
N ILE A 297 12.47 16.13 9.48
CA ILE A 297 12.53 16.27 8.01
C ILE A 297 12.61 17.74 7.63
N ILE A 298 11.73 18.58 8.21
CA ILE A 298 11.71 20.03 7.94
C ILE A 298 13.05 20.65 8.30
N LEU A 299 13.56 20.41 9.52
CA LEU A 299 14.84 20.95 9.98
C LEU A 299 16.00 20.49 9.10
N THR A 300 16.03 19.20 8.77
CA THR A 300 17.12 18.61 7.98
C THR A 300 17.18 19.23 6.58
N LEU A 301 16.03 19.38 5.91
CA LEU A 301 15.99 19.90 4.55
C LEU A 301 16.16 21.43 4.50
N THR A 302 15.68 22.17 5.50
CA THR A 302 15.83 23.65 5.54
C THR A 302 17.21 24.08 6.00
N MET A 303 17.84 23.36 6.94
CA MET A 303 19.15 23.65 7.47
C MET A 303 20.29 22.91 6.75
N HIS A 304 19.97 22.13 5.73
CA HIS A 304 20.94 21.34 4.95
C HIS A 304 21.76 20.38 5.81
N TRP A 305 21.12 19.73 6.79
CA TRP A 305 21.76 18.75 7.65
C TRP A 305 22.19 17.51 6.87
N PRO A 306 23.14 16.72 7.41
CA PRO A 306 23.65 15.55 6.72
C PRO A 306 22.58 14.47 6.52
N ILE A 307 22.75 13.66 5.48
CA ILE A 307 21.80 12.62 5.03
C ILE A 307 21.37 11.64 6.13
N TRP A 308 22.24 11.29 7.06
CA TRP A 308 21.90 10.38 8.16
C TRP A 308 20.79 10.91 9.08
N MET A 309 20.69 12.24 9.27
CA MET A 309 19.57 12.87 9.98
C MET A 309 18.26 12.69 9.20
N LEU A 310 18.31 12.81 7.88
CA LEU A 310 17.13 12.58 7.02
C LEU A 310 16.68 11.12 7.08
N ILE A 311 17.61 10.16 7.12
CA ILE A 311 17.30 8.73 7.27
C ILE A 311 16.57 8.47 8.59
N ILE A 312 17.06 9.03 9.71
CA ILE A 312 16.38 8.94 11.01
C ILE A 312 15.00 9.59 10.95
N ALA A 313 14.90 10.77 10.35
CA ALA A 313 13.65 11.50 10.22
C ALA A 313 12.61 10.74 9.40
N PHE A 314 13.00 10.16 8.27
CA PHE A 314 12.15 9.28 7.47
C PHE A 314 11.72 8.04 8.25
N PHE A 315 12.63 7.40 8.96
CA PHE A 315 12.34 6.24 9.79
C PHE A 315 11.26 6.56 10.84
N LEU A 316 11.40 7.67 11.57
CA LEU A 316 10.44 8.10 12.59
C LEU A 316 9.08 8.50 11.98
N ASN A 317 9.08 9.10 10.79
CA ASN A 317 7.85 9.51 10.12
C ASN A 317 7.09 8.30 9.55
N ILE A 318 7.78 7.34 8.94
CA ILE A 318 7.15 6.27 8.15
C ILE A 318 6.82 5.03 8.98
N SER A 319 7.69 4.64 9.92
CA SER A 319 7.50 3.41 10.72
C SER A 319 6.16 3.33 11.47
N PRO A 320 5.56 4.41 12.02
CA PRO A 320 4.26 4.35 12.68
C PRO A 320 3.06 4.10 11.75
N VAL A 321 3.23 4.30 10.43
CA VAL A 321 2.12 4.22 9.46
C VAL A 321 1.43 2.86 9.48
N THR A 322 2.22 1.76 9.59
CA THR A 322 1.68 0.38 9.63
C THR A 322 0.87 0.07 10.88
N SER A 323 0.88 0.94 11.85
CA SER A 323 0.09 0.79 13.09
C SER A 323 -1.04 1.81 13.18
N ILE A 324 -0.80 3.08 12.86
CA ILE A 324 -1.83 4.13 12.88
C ILE A 324 -2.92 3.84 11.84
N GLY A 325 -2.53 3.47 10.61
CA GLY A 325 -3.47 3.15 9.53
C GLY A 325 -4.46 2.04 9.90
N PRO A 326 -4.00 0.83 10.27
CA PRO A 326 -4.87 -0.24 10.74
C PRO A 326 -5.70 0.09 11.99
N MET A 327 -5.19 0.92 12.90
CA MET A 327 -5.99 1.38 14.04
C MET A 327 -7.15 2.28 13.58
N GLY A 328 -6.90 3.24 12.67
CA GLY A 328 -7.94 4.06 12.06
C GLY A 328 -8.98 3.21 11.32
N PHE A 329 -8.52 2.18 10.57
CA PHE A 329 -9.39 1.21 9.93
C PHE A 329 -10.28 0.47 10.95
N ALA A 330 -9.70 -0.05 12.02
CA ALA A 330 -10.44 -0.78 13.05
C ALA A 330 -11.50 0.11 13.74
N LEU A 331 -11.14 1.35 14.08
CA LEU A 331 -12.07 2.31 14.67
C LEU A 331 -13.24 2.66 13.73
N ALA A 332 -12.96 2.84 12.43
CA ALA A 332 -14.02 3.04 11.45
C ALA A 332 -14.93 1.82 11.31
N MET A 333 -14.35 0.61 11.32
CA MET A 333 -15.11 -0.64 11.21
C MET A 333 -16.00 -0.93 12.43
N GLU A 334 -15.69 -0.42 13.61
CA GLU A 334 -16.57 -0.50 14.79
C GLU A 334 -17.87 0.28 14.60
N GLU A 335 -17.83 1.37 13.85
CA GLU A 335 -18.96 2.28 13.60
C GLU A 335 -19.75 1.94 12.32
N ARG A 336 -19.42 0.83 11.67
CA ARG A 336 -20.11 0.43 10.44
C ARG A 336 -21.58 0.14 10.65
N THR A 337 -22.40 0.52 9.69
CA THR A 337 -23.77 0.05 9.53
C THR A 337 -23.85 -0.82 8.29
N GLY A 338 -24.38 -2.01 8.41
CA GLY A 338 -24.50 -2.95 7.28
C GLY A 338 -23.30 -3.89 7.13
N GLY A 339 -23.10 -4.41 5.92
CA GLY A 339 -22.09 -5.42 5.63
C GLY A 339 -20.66 -4.91 5.77
N SER A 340 -19.79 -5.72 6.37
CA SER A 340 -18.38 -5.40 6.59
C SER A 340 -17.60 -5.18 5.27
N GLY A 341 -18.03 -5.82 4.17
CA GLY A 341 -17.39 -5.71 2.87
C GLY A 341 -17.43 -4.29 2.29
N ASN A 342 -18.60 -3.62 2.32
CA ASN A 342 -18.76 -2.28 1.77
C ASN A 342 -17.94 -1.24 2.56
N ALA A 343 -17.95 -1.31 3.90
CA ALA A 343 -17.16 -0.42 4.74
C ALA A 343 -15.65 -0.58 4.50
N SER A 344 -15.16 -1.82 4.44
CA SER A 344 -13.74 -2.09 4.18
C SER A 344 -13.30 -1.68 2.76
N SER A 345 -14.17 -1.85 1.76
CA SER A 345 -13.91 -1.38 0.40
C SER A 345 -13.80 0.14 0.32
N LEU A 346 -14.69 0.87 1.03
CA LEU A 346 -14.63 2.33 1.08
C LEU A 346 -13.33 2.82 1.73
N LEU A 347 -12.91 2.19 2.84
CA LEU A 347 -11.66 2.52 3.52
C LEU A 347 -10.44 2.24 2.65
N GLY A 348 -10.43 1.10 1.95
CA GLY A 348 -9.36 0.75 1.02
C GLY A 348 -9.27 1.69 -0.19
N LEU A 349 -10.42 2.02 -0.79
CA LEU A 349 -10.49 3.00 -1.88
C LEU A 349 -9.93 4.36 -1.45
N PHE A 350 -10.39 4.85 -0.29
CA PHE A 350 -10.05 6.18 0.18
C PHE A 350 -8.56 6.37 0.41
N GLN A 351 -7.88 5.41 1.06
CA GLN A 351 -6.45 5.49 1.34
C GLN A 351 -5.59 5.59 0.07
N PHE A 352 -5.90 4.79 -0.97
CA PHE A 352 -5.11 4.76 -2.20
C PHE A 352 -5.46 5.92 -3.14
N ILE A 353 -6.71 6.37 -3.18
CA ILE A 353 -7.11 7.55 -3.97
C ILE A 353 -6.45 8.80 -3.40
N LEU A 354 -6.47 9.00 -2.08
CA LEU A 354 -5.79 10.13 -1.45
C LEU A 354 -4.29 10.15 -1.76
N GLY A 355 -3.62 9.01 -1.62
CA GLY A 355 -2.21 8.88 -1.96
C GLY A 355 -1.94 9.17 -3.44
N GLY A 356 -2.76 8.64 -4.32
CA GLY A 356 -2.64 8.85 -5.76
C GLY A 356 -2.84 10.31 -6.18
N VAL A 357 -3.77 11.02 -5.56
CA VAL A 357 -4.03 12.44 -5.85
C VAL A 357 -2.91 13.33 -5.32
N ILE A 358 -2.33 13.01 -4.17
CA ILE A 358 -1.32 13.86 -3.51
C ILE A 358 0.08 13.64 -4.08
N SER A 359 0.40 12.43 -4.54
CA SER A 359 1.74 12.12 -5.08
C SER A 359 2.27 13.13 -6.12
N PRO A 360 1.53 13.54 -7.15
CA PRO A 360 2.05 14.47 -8.16
C PRO A 360 2.31 15.87 -7.61
N LEU A 361 1.61 16.26 -6.54
CA LEU A 361 1.77 17.59 -5.93
C LEU A 361 3.14 17.75 -5.28
N VAL A 362 3.78 16.65 -4.89
CA VAL A 362 5.13 16.65 -4.32
C VAL A 362 6.17 17.21 -5.29
N GLY A 363 5.99 16.98 -6.60
CA GLY A 363 6.93 17.37 -7.64
C GLY A 363 6.68 18.75 -8.29
N LEU A 364 5.72 19.54 -7.81
CA LEU A 364 5.30 20.79 -8.46
C LEU A 364 6.41 21.83 -8.67
N LYS A 365 7.43 21.83 -7.79
CA LYS A 365 8.58 22.73 -7.90
C LYS A 365 9.83 22.08 -8.52
N GLY A 366 9.69 20.89 -9.09
CA GLY A 366 10.77 20.18 -9.75
C GLY A 366 11.58 19.28 -8.82
N GLN A 367 12.68 18.71 -9.37
CA GLN A 367 13.42 17.63 -8.72
C GLN A 367 14.41 18.08 -7.62
N PHE A 368 14.68 19.38 -7.51
CA PHE A 368 15.64 19.95 -6.56
C PHE A 368 14.97 20.75 -5.42
N ASP A 369 13.65 20.86 -5.42
CA ASP A 369 12.90 21.63 -4.41
C ASP A 369 11.93 20.71 -3.65
N ALA A 370 12.23 20.46 -2.38
CA ALA A 370 11.42 19.66 -1.49
C ALA A 370 10.25 20.45 -0.83
N THR A 371 10.10 21.75 -1.10
CA THR A 371 9.08 22.60 -0.45
C THR A 371 7.67 22.03 -0.55
N PRO A 372 7.18 21.52 -1.74
CA PRO A 372 5.84 20.95 -1.81
C PRO A 372 5.66 19.75 -0.87
N TYR A 373 6.67 18.89 -0.78
CA TYR A 373 6.68 17.75 0.15
C TYR A 373 6.59 18.22 1.60
N LEU A 374 7.40 19.22 1.99
CA LEU A 374 7.38 19.77 3.36
C LEU A 374 6.01 20.35 3.72
N VAL A 375 5.37 21.08 2.79
CA VAL A 375 4.01 21.59 2.99
C VAL A 375 3.00 20.47 3.18
N ILE A 376 3.04 19.45 2.32
CA ILE A 376 2.11 18.30 2.38
C ILE A 376 2.23 17.59 3.73
N ILE A 377 3.44 17.21 4.17
CA ILE A 377 3.60 16.50 5.44
C ILE A 377 3.26 17.36 6.64
N SER A 378 3.54 18.67 6.60
CA SER A 378 3.19 19.61 7.67
C SER A 378 1.67 19.75 7.83
N VAL A 379 0.96 19.99 6.72
CA VAL A 379 -0.51 20.09 6.72
C VAL A 379 -1.12 18.76 7.18
N THR A 380 -0.61 17.64 6.68
CA THR A 380 -1.09 16.31 7.07
C THR A 380 -0.88 16.04 8.55
N ALA A 381 0.28 16.41 9.13
CA ALA A 381 0.55 16.26 10.56
C ALA A 381 -0.42 17.09 11.42
N ILE A 382 -0.67 18.35 11.04
CA ILE A 382 -1.63 19.21 11.73
C ILE A 382 -3.03 18.61 11.67
N LEU A 383 -3.48 18.16 10.49
CA LEU A 383 -4.79 17.54 10.33
C LEU A 383 -4.93 16.24 11.13
N LEU A 384 -3.89 15.39 11.20
CA LEU A 384 -3.89 14.18 12.02
C LEU A 384 -4.12 14.50 13.50
N VAL A 385 -3.41 15.49 14.03
CA VAL A 385 -3.59 15.93 15.44
C VAL A 385 -4.99 16.47 15.66
N LEU A 386 -5.46 17.36 14.79
CA LEU A 386 -6.80 17.96 14.91
C LEU A 386 -7.89 16.88 14.88
N LEU A 387 -7.82 15.93 13.96
CA LEU A 387 -8.80 14.83 13.87
C LEU A 387 -8.74 13.91 15.08
N GLN A 388 -7.58 13.62 15.64
CA GLN A 388 -7.48 12.86 16.89
C GLN A 388 -8.11 13.60 18.05
N VAL A 389 -7.85 14.89 18.22
CA VAL A 389 -8.46 15.71 19.26
C VAL A 389 -9.99 15.74 19.12
N ILE A 390 -10.50 15.91 17.90
CA ILE A 390 -11.94 15.88 17.62
C ILE A 390 -12.53 14.51 17.95
N TYR A 391 -11.86 13.43 17.51
CA TYR A 391 -12.31 12.07 17.76
C TYR A 391 -12.40 11.75 19.25
N PHE A 392 -11.41 12.16 20.04
CA PHE A 392 -11.39 11.94 21.48
C PHE A 392 -12.47 12.75 22.21
N LYS A 393 -12.72 13.99 21.75
CA LYS A 393 -13.81 14.80 22.30
C LYS A 393 -15.20 14.21 22.03
N LEU A 394 -15.40 13.59 20.89
CA LEU A 394 -16.65 12.94 20.51
C LEU A 394 -16.87 11.58 21.21
N ASN A 395 -15.79 10.93 21.70
CA ASN A 395 -15.84 9.61 22.32
C ASN A 395 -15.17 9.58 23.72
N PRO A 396 -15.57 10.42 24.68
CA PRO A 396 -14.86 10.56 25.95
C PRO A 396 -14.89 9.29 26.83
N THR A 397 -15.92 8.47 26.70
CA THR A 397 -16.07 7.20 27.44
C THR A 397 -15.13 6.11 26.94
N LYS A 398 -14.90 6.05 25.63
CA LYS A 398 -13.98 5.10 25.00
C LYS A 398 -12.50 5.41 25.29
N TYR A 399 -12.17 6.66 25.64
CA TYR A 399 -10.81 7.10 25.95
C TYR A 399 -10.37 6.74 27.38
N ARG A 400 -11.32 6.62 28.32
CA ARG A 400 -11.04 6.36 29.74
C ARG A 400 -10.95 4.87 30.10
N SER A 401 -11.34 3.99 29.21
CA SER A 401 -11.22 2.53 29.32
C SER A 401 -9.94 2.03 28.68
#